data_57ccd5d4f8229d1cb81d58d8c516f160
#
_entry.id   57ccd5d4f8229d1cb81d58d8c516f160
#
_cell.length_a   1.000
_cell.length_b   1.000
_cell.length_c   1.000
_cell.angle_alpha   90.00
_cell.angle_beta   90.00
_cell.angle_gamma   90.00
#
_symmetry.space_group_name_H-M   'P 1'
#
loop_
_entity.id
_entity.type
_entity.pdbx_description
1 polymer ?
#
loop_
_entity_poly.entity_id
_entity_poly.type
_entity_poly.pdbx_seq_one_letter_code
_entity_poly.pdbx_strand_id
1 'polypeptide(L)'
;RDDDTRLTMAGDRAVVLLSGGLDSATVLARATADGYRCHALSFSYGQRHAVELRAAAAVAEGLSVEQHLVVQVGLDAIGGSALTDDIAVPKRDSLPGEPGGGGIPVTYVPARNTVFLSLALGWAEVIGSQDIFVGVNAVDYSGYPDCRPEFIEAFEHLADLATAAGVEGRSHMKVHAPLMEMSKAEIVIEGTALGVDYSRTVSCYDPDSHGAACAHCEACLLRRRGFEEAGIADPTRYAGL
;
A
#
# COMPACT_ATOMS: atom_id res chain seq x y z
N ARG A 1 24.34 -16.27 1.12
CA ARG A 1 23.67 -16.43 -0.21
C ARG A 1 23.06 -17.81 -0.20
N ASP A 2 21.98 -17.99 0.49
CA ASP A 2 21.08 -19.11 0.25
C ASP A 2 19.81 -18.48 -0.30
N ASP A 3 19.56 -18.78 -1.59
CA ASP A 3 18.32 -18.49 -2.30
C ASP A 3 17.25 -19.37 -1.65
N ASP A 4 16.69 -18.87 -0.55
CA ASP A 4 15.59 -19.51 0.17
C ASP A 4 14.30 -19.31 -0.64
N THR A 5 14.26 -19.96 -1.79
CA THR A 5 13.04 -20.10 -2.60
C THR A 5 12.10 -21.04 -1.86
N ARG A 6 11.53 -20.55 -0.76
CA ARG A 6 10.41 -21.24 -0.12
C ARG A 6 9.31 -21.38 -1.17
N LEU A 7 9.05 -22.61 -1.60
CA LEU A 7 7.93 -22.92 -2.49
C LEU A 7 6.64 -22.54 -1.74
N THR A 8 5.94 -21.51 -2.23
CA THR A 8 4.62 -21.17 -1.73
C THR A 8 3.72 -22.39 -1.87
N MET A 9 3.23 -22.90 -0.78
CA MET A 9 2.26 -23.99 -0.80
C MET A 9 0.91 -23.39 -1.16
N ALA A 10 0.23 -23.96 -2.14
CA ALA A 10 -1.12 -23.52 -2.52
C ALA A 10 -2.03 -23.49 -1.28
N GLY A 11 -2.51 -22.30 -0.91
CA GLY A 11 -3.35 -22.09 0.27
C GLY A 11 -2.61 -21.57 1.51
N ASP A 12 -1.33 -21.19 1.43
CA ASP A 12 -0.66 -20.44 2.51
C ASP A 12 -1.41 -19.12 2.77
N ARG A 13 -1.47 -18.71 4.05
CA ARG A 13 -2.13 -17.45 4.43
C ARG A 13 -1.15 -16.30 4.24
N ALA A 14 -1.67 -15.15 3.81
CA ALA A 14 -0.90 -13.91 3.79
C ALA A 14 -1.71 -12.76 4.38
N VAL A 15 -1.07 -11.86 5.12
CA VAL A 15 -1.64 -10.56 5.48
C VAL A 15 -1.27 -9.55 4.40
N VAL A 16 -2.26 -8.88 3.80
CA VAL A 16 -2.03 -7.88 2.76
C VAL A 16 -2.47 -6.52 3.28
N LEU A 17 -1.55 -5.54 3.34
CA LEU A 17 -1.87 -4.16 3.69
C LEU A 17 -2.68 -3.53 2.55
N LEU A 18 -3.95 -3.18 2.83
CA LEU A 18 -4.90 -2.69 1.84
C LEU A 18 -5.37 -1.27 2.19
N SER A 19 -4.88 -0.27 1.47
CA SER A 19 -5.30 1.13 1.64
C SER A 19 -6.52 1.51 0.80
N GLY A 20 -6.87 0.71 -0.21
CA GLY A 20 -7.88 1.05 -1.22
C GLY A 20 -7.34 1.88 -2.39
N GLY A 21 -6.03 2.17 -2.41
CA GLY A 21 -5.34 2.79 -3.54
C GLY A 21 -4.92 1.79 -4.61
N LEU A 22 -4.47 2.33 -5.76
CA LEU A 22 -4.02 1.57 -6.92
C LEU A 22 -2.98 0.50 -6.56
N ASP A 23 -1.92 0.88 -5.85
CA ASP A 23 -0.80 0.00 -5.54
C ASP A 23 -1.24 -1.17 -4.64
N SER A 24 -1.92 -0.90 -3.55
CA SER A 24 -2.38 -1.93 -2.62
C SER A 24 -3.40 -2.90 -3.23
N ALA A 25 -4.23 -2.43 -4.17
CA ALA A 25 -5.15 -3.28 -4.92
C ALA A 25 -4.39 -4.23 -5.85
N THR A 26 -3.34 -3.73 -6.52
CA THR A 26 -2.47 -4.55 -7.38
C THR A 26 -1.71 -5.60 -6.57
N VAL A 27 -1.16 -5.22 -5.40
CA VAL A 27 -0.50 -6.17 -4.49
C VAL A 27 -1.43 -7.27 -4.03
N LEU A 28 -2.67 -6.94 -3.68
CA LEU A 28 -3.66 -7.94 -3.26
C LEU A 28 -3.99 -8.91 -4.41
N ALA A 29 -4.18 -8.38 -5.63
CA ALA A 29 -4.41 -9.22 -6.81
C ALA A 29 -3.22 -10.14 -7.11
N ARG A 30 -1.99 -9.63 -6.96
CA ARG A 30 -0.76 -10.41 -7.13
C ARG A 30 -0.65 -11.52 -6.09
N ALA A 31 -0.81 -11.23 -4.81
CA ALA A 31 -0.77 -12.24 -3.76
C ALA A 31 -1.84 -13.33 -3.98
N THR A 32 -3.04 -12.94 -4.44
CA THR A 32 -4.10 -13.90 -4.80
C THR A 32 -3.70 -14.77 -5.99
N ALA A 33 -3.09 -14.19 -7.04
CA ALA A 33 -2.63 -14.91 -8.22
C ALA A 33 -1.46 -15.87 -7.90
N ASP A 34 -0.62 -15.49 -6.92
CA ASP A 34 0.47 -16.33 -6.43
C ASP A 34 -0.04 -17.49 -5.52
N GLY A 35 -1.36 -17.60 -5.31
CA GLY A 35 -2.01 -18.72 -4.63
C GLY A 35 -2.21 -18.55 -3.12
N TYR A 36 -1.96 -17.37 -2.57
CA TYR A 36 -2.19 -17.10 -1.16
C TYR A 36 -3.69 -16.96 -0.82
N ARG A 37 -4.06 -17.42 0.37
CA ARG A 37 -5.33 -17.05 1.00
C ARG A 37 -5.15 -15.72 1.72
N CYS A 38 -5.60 -14.65 1.06
CA CYS A 38 -5.34 -13.29 1.47
C CYS A 38 -6.25 -12.84 2.62
N HIS A 39 -5.65 -12.25 3.65
CA HIS A 39 -6.29 -11.57 4.76
C HIS A 39 -5.94 -10.08 4.63
N ALA A 40 -6.90 -9.26 4.22
CA ALA A 40 -6.69 -7.84 3.99
C ALA A 40 -6.74 -7.04 5.29
N LEU A 41 -5.75 -6.16 5.49
CA LEU A 41 -5.64 -5.28 6.66
C LEU A 41 -5.66 -3.82 6.22
N SER A 42 -6.66 -3.09 6.68
CA SER A 42 -6.82 -1.66 6.45
C SER A 42 -6.74 -0.88 7.77
N PHE A 43 -6.39 0.41 7.68
CA PHE A 43 -6.22 1.26 8.85
C PHE A 43 -7.08 2.51 8.77
N SER A 44 -7.80 2.80 9.86
CA SER A 44 -8.37 4.10 10.15
C SER A 44 -7.40 4.82 11.09
N TYR A 45 -6.63 5.77 10.56
CA TYR A 45 -5.52 6.39 11.30
C TYR A 45 -5.69 7.91 11.46
N GLY A 46 -6.93 8.40 11.36
CA GLY A 46 -7.24 9.82 11.40
C GLY A 46 -7.05 10.52 10.05
N GLN A 47 -6.96 9.76 8.95
CA GLN A 47 -6.95 10.32 7.60
C GLN A 47 -8.23 11.14 7.34
N ARG A 48 -8.10 12.25 6.60
CA ARG A 48 -9.16 13.22 6.35
C ARG A 48 -10.44 12.65 5.73
N HIS A 49 -10.32 11.55 4.97
CA HIS A 49 -11.42 11.04 4.15
C HIS A 49 -11.66 9.54 4.37
N ALA A 50 -12.87 9.20 4.80
CA ALA A 50 -13.32 7.81 4.92
C ALA A 50 -13.50 7.09 3.56
N VAL A 51 -13.29 7.80 2.44
CA VAL A 51 -13.44 7.24 1.09
C VAL A 51 -12.43 6.12 0.81
N GLU A 52 -11.21 6.23 1.36
CA GLU A 52 -10.17 5.20 1.22
C GLU A 52 -10.62 3.86 1.83
N LEU A 53 -11.24 3.88 3.01
CA LEU A 53 -11.73 2.67 3.66
C LEU A 53 -12.89 2.02 2.90
N ARG A 54 -13.76 2.83 2.27
CA ARG A 54 -14.82 2.31 1.39
C ARG A 54 -14.23 1.67 0.13
N ALA A 55 -13.20 2.31 -0.45
CA ALA A 55 -12.47 1.75 -1.59
C ALA A 55 -11.77 0.43 -1.20
N ALA A 56 -11.10 0.39 -0.04
CA ALA A 56 -10.47 -0.84 0.46
C ALA A 56 -11.49 -1.98 0.63
N ALA A 57 -12.67 -1.69 1.19
CA ALA A 57 -13.73 -2.69 1.34
C ALA A 57 -14.23 -3.20 -0.03
N ALA A 58 -14.43 -2.29 -1.00
CA ALA A 58 -14.87 -2.67 -2.34
C ALA A 58 -13.84 -3.51 -3.11
N VAL A 59 -12.53 -3.19 -2.93
CA VAL A 59 -11.43 -3.98 -3.51
C VAL A 59 -11.35 -5.36 -2.85
N ALA A 60 -11.42 -5.43 -1.51
CA ALA A 60 -11.39 -6.69 -0.76
C ALA A 60 -12.53 -7.64 -1.17
N GLU A 61 -13.76 -7.10 -1.33
CA GLU A 61 -14.91 -7.85 -1.81
C GLU A 61 -14.68 -8.36 -3.25
N GLY A 62 -14.18 -7.48 -4.14
CA GLY A 62 -13.97 -7.82 -5.56
C GLY A 62 -12.90 -8.89 -5.77
N LEU A 63 -11.90 -8.97 -4.90
CA LEU A 63 -10.82 -9.97 -4.94
C LEU A 63 -11.04 -11.15 -3.99
N SER A 64 -12.20 -11.26 -3.37
CA SER A 64 -12.65 -12.42 -2.57
C SER A 64 -11.66 -12.81 -1.46
N VAL A 65 -11.19 -11.83 -0.66
CA VAL A 65 -10.31 -12.11 0.47
C VAL A 65 -11.00 -12.97 1.54
N GLU A 66 -10.22 -13.78 2.27
CA GLU A 66 -10.74 -14.62 3.37
C GLU A 66 -11.34 -13.77 4.51
N GLN A 67 -10.69 -12.66 4.81
CA GLN A 67 -11.12 -11.69 5.82
C GLN A 67 -10.60 -10.30 5.50
N HIS A 68 -11.41 -9.27 5.77
CA HIS A 68 -10.99 -7.88 5.76
C HIS A 68 -11.12 -7.29 7.16
N LEU A 69 -9.98 -6.96 7.78
CA LEU A 69 -9.91 -6.33 9.09
C LEU A 69 -9.59 -4.85 8.95
N VAL A 70 -10.33 -4.00 9.65
CA VAL A 70 -10.04 -2.56 9.76
C VAL A 70 -9.63 -2.24 11.20
N VAL A 71 -8.40 -1.75 11.39
CA VAL A 71 -7.86 -1.38 12.70
C VAL A 71 -7.82 0.15 12.84
N GLN A 72 -8.25 0.65 13.99
CA GLN A 72 -8.14 2.07 14.32
C GLN A 72 -6.79 2.36 14.98
N VAL A 73 -6.09 3.37 14.46
CA VAL A 73 -4.77 3.81 14.94
C VAL A 73 -4.76 5.34 15.01
N GLY A 74 -4.55 5.92 16.17
CA GLY A 74 -4.62 7.37 16.38
C GLY A 74 -3.35 8.11 15.92
N LEU A 75 -2.94 8.02 14.64
CA LEU A 75 -1.78 8.77 14.14
C LEU A 75 -2.04 10.27 13.99
N ASP A 76 -3.29 10.69 13.86
CA ASP A 76 -3.72 12.07 13.90
C ASP A 76 -3.39 12.76 15.23
N ALA A 77 -3.39 12.02 16.35
CA ALA A 77 -2.95 12.54 17.64
C ALA A 77 -1.45 12.88 17.69
N ILE A 78 -0.64 12.30 16.80
CA ILE A 78 0.79 12.60 16.67
C ILE A 78 0.99 13.80 15.73
N GLY A 79 0.21 13.87 14.65
CA GLY A 79 0.26 14.95 13.66
C GLY A 79 1.50 14.94 12.77
N GLY A 80 1.86 16.12 12.24
CA GLY A 80 3.09 16.32 11.46
C GLY A 80 3.01 15.95 9.99
N SER A 81 1.83 15.65 9.44
CA SER A 81 1.62 15.36 8.02
C SER A 81 0.38 16.06 7.46
N ALA A 82 0.41 16.45 6.20
CA ALA A 82 -0.76 16.96 5.49
C ALA A 82 -1.90 15.92 5.36
N LEU A 83 -1.66 14.66 5.67
CA LEU A 83 -2.68 13.61 5.64
C LEU A 83 -3.39 13.41 6.99
N THR A 84 -2.81 13.88 8.09
CA THR A 84 -3.32 13.67 9.45
C THR A 84 -3.52 14.96 10.23
N ASP A 85 -3.06 16.10 9.72
CA ASP A 85 -3.08 17.40 10.39
C ASP A 85 -3.73 18.48 9.52
N ASP A 86 -4.01 19.66 10.05
CA ASP A 86 -4.56 20.80 9.30
C ASP A 86 -3.49 21.51 8.46
N ILE A 87 -2.80 20.73 7.63
CA ILE A 87 -1.80 21.19 6.67
C ILE A 87 -2.36 20.98 5.27
N ALA A 88 -2.31 21.99 4.41
CA ALA A 88 -2.83 21.88 3.05
C ALA A 88 -2.03 20.85 2.24
N VAL A 89 -2.75 19.94 1.57
CA VAL A 89 -2.14 19.02 0.60
C VAL A 89 -1.65 19.82 -0.61
N PRO A 90 -0.36 19.77 -0.96
CA PRO A 90 0.17 20.50 -2.11
C PRO A 90 -0.54 20.13 -3.41
N LYS A 91 -0.95 21.13 -4.18
CA LYS A 91 -1.57 20.99 -5.51
C LYS A 91 -0.59 21.51 -6.56
N ARG A 92 -0.50 20.79 -7.68
CA ARG A 92 0.40 21.10 -8.79
C ARG A 92 -0.27 20.73 -10.11
N ASP A 93 0.18 21.34 -11.20
CA ASP A 93 -0.28 21.01 -12.55
C ASP A 93 0.60 19.95 -13.22
N SER A 94 1.81 19.70 -12.69
CA SER A 94 2.75 18.70 -13.19
C SER A 94 3.60 18.13 -12.06
N LEU A 95 4.14 16.94 -12.28
CA LEU A 95 5.11 16.33 -11.36
C LEU A 95 6.42 17.14 -11.33
N PRO A 96 7.14 17.17 -10.19
CA PRO A 96 8.50 17.72 -10.14
C PRO A 96 9.40 17.03 -11.16
N GLY A 97 10.33 17.78 -11.77
CA GLY A 97 11.16 17.29 -12.89
C GLY A 97 12.17 16.19 -12.56
N GLU A 98 12.42 15.91 -11.27
CA GLU A 98 13.27 14.78 -10.85
C GLU A 98 12.70 14.10 -9.59
N PRO A 99 12.66 12.75 -9.55
CA PRO A 99 12.39 12.01 -8.32
C PRO A 99 13.49 12.30 -7.28
N GLY A 100 13.10 12.69 -6.06
CA GLY A 100 14.04 12.82 -4.93
C GLY A 100 14.71 14.18 -4.72
N GLY A 101 14.42 15.21 -5.53
CA GLY A 101 15.05 16.54 -5.43
C GLY A 101 14.59 17.45 -4.28
N GLY A 102 13.67 17.04 -3.41
CA GLY A 102 12.97 17.95 -2.50
C GLY A 102 12.91 17.56 -1.01
N GLY A 103 13.67 16.58 -0.53
CA GLY A 103 13.58 16.13 0.86
C GLY A 103 12.32 15.30 1.14
N ILE A 104 11.99 15.08 2.43
CA ILE A 104 10.81 14.29 2.84
C ILE A 104 9.53 15.10 2.57
N PRO A 105 8.56 14.58 1.78
CA PRO A 105 7.34 15.30 1.47
C PRO A 105 6.47 15.56 2.70
N VAL A 106 5.74 16.68 2.70
CA VAL A 106 4.79 17.04 3.79
C VAL A 106 3.64 16.06 3.95
N THR A 107 3.39 15.20 2.95
CA THR A 107 2.43 14.10 2.97
C THR A 107 2.96 12.82 3.63
N TYR A 108 4.24 12.79 4.00
CA TYR A 108 4.79 11.70 4.79
C TYR A 108 4.16 11.70 6.19
N VAL A 109 3.52 10.61 6.56
CA VAL A 109 3.04 10.38 7.95
C VAL A 109 4.17 9.70 8.71
N PRO A 110 4.74 10.33 9.76
CA PRO A 110 5.92 9.80 10.45
C PRO A 110 5.76 8.36 10.91
N ALA A 111 6.68 7.49 10.47
CA ALA A 111 6.76 6.06 10.82
C ALA A 111 5.46 5.25 10.56
N ARG A 112 4.59 5.70 9.64
CA ARG A 112 3.30 5.06 9.38
C ARG A 112 3.44 3.60 8.98
N ASN A 113 4.33 3.27 8.04
CA ASN A 113 4.53 1.90 7.61
C ASN A 113 5.14 1.02 8.70
N THR A 114 5.97 1.57 9.59
CA THR A 114 6.47 0.85 10.77
C THR A 114 5.31 0.41 11.69
N VAL A 115 4.37 1.32 11.98
CA VAL A 115 3.19 1.02 12.79
C VAL A 115 2.30 -0.01 12.10
N PHE A 116 2.03 0.18 10.81
CA PHE A 116 1.15 -0.72 10.05
C PHE A 116 1.72 -2.12 9.91
N LEU A 117 3.01 -2.25 9.60
CA LEU A 117 3.69 -3.53 9.54
C LEU A 117 3.75 -4.22 10.92
N SER A 118 3.91 -3.46 12.02
CA SER A 118 3.88 -4.04 13.36
C SER A 118 2.51 -4.63 13.71
N LEU A 119 1.42 -3.97 13.32
CA LEU A 119 0.06 -4.51 13.49
C LEU A 119 -0.21 -5.69 12.57
N ALA A 120 0.29 -5.65 11.34
CA ALA A 120 0.22 -6.77 10.41
C ALA A 120 0.99 -7.99 10.94
N LEU A 121 2.16 -7.79 11.53
CA LEU A 121 2.97 -8.82 12.15
C LEU A 121 2.20 -9.53 13.28
N GLY A 122 1.58 -8.76 14.19
CA GLY A 122 0.77 -9.33 15.26
C GLY A 122 -0.42 -10.13 14.73
N TRP A 123 -1.08 -9.65 13.68
CA TRP A 123 -2.19 -10.39 13.07
C TRP A 123 -1.71 -11.62 12.28
N ALA A 124 -0.60 -11.53 11.58
CA ALA A 124 0.02 -12.67 10.90
C ALA A 124 0.32 -13.82 11.88
N GLU A 125 0.87 -13.49 13.05
CA GLU A 125 1.13 -14.48 14.11
C GLU A 125 -0.16 -15.15 14.61
N VAL A 126 -1.24 -14.37 14.80
CA VAL A 126 -2.55 -14.89 15.23
C VAL A 126 -3.15 -15.86 14.21
N ILE A 127 -3.07 -15.55 12.93
CA ILE A 127 -3.64 -16.41 11.86
C ILE A 127 -2.65 -17.50 11.40
N GLY A 128 -1.44 -17.54 11.95
CA GLY A 128 -0.40 -18.51 11.57
C GLY A 128 0.16 -18.27 10.17
N SER A 129 0.22 -17.01 9.73
CA SER A 129 0.86 -16.58 8.48
C SER A 129 2.33 -16.24 8.73
N GLN A 130 3.16 -16.45 7.72
CA GLN A 130 4.56 -16.03 7.69
C GLN A 130 4.82 -14.99 6.60
N ASP A 131 3.77 -14.56 5.91
CA ASP A 131 3.84 -13.72 4.72
C ASP A 131 3.00 -12.46 4.91
N ILE A 132 3.64 -11.30 4.76
CA ILE A 132 3.00 -9.98 4.77
C ILE A 132 3.27 -9.32 3.43
N PHE A 133 2.25 -8.77 2.78
CA PHE A 133 2.38 -8.04 1.53
C PHE A 133 2.13 -6.55 1.75
N VAL A 134 2.99 -5.71 1.16
CA VAL A 134 2.89 -4.24 1.23
C VAL A 134 3.12 -3.59 -0.12
N GLY A 135 2.33 -2.57 -0.44
CA GLY A 135 2.37 -1.84 -1.70
C GLY A 135 3.32 -0.63 -1.66
N VAL A 136 4.53 -0.81 -1.15
CA VAL A 136 5.57 0.22 -1.23
C VAL A 136 6.24 0.20 -2.60
N ASN A 137 6.61 1.40 -3.08
CA ASN A 137 7.27 1.59 -4.35
C ASN A 137 8.41 2.61 -4.18
N ALA A 138 9.61 2.28 -4.64
CA ALA A 138 10.80 3.14 -4.53
C ALA A 138 11.06 3.98 -5.79
N VAL A 139 10.56 3.55 -6.95
CA VAL A 139 10.85 4.19 -8.25
C VAL A 139 10.16 5.52 -8.38
N ASP A 140 8.85 5.58 -8.09
CA ASP A 140 8.06 6.81 -8.21
C ASP A 140 8.05 7.63 -6.92
N TYR A 141 8.51 7.07 -5.80
CA TYR A 141 8.34 7.67 -4.48
C TYR A 141 9.55 7.47 -3.55
N SER A 142 10.71 7.95 -3.97
CA SER A 142 11.96 7.85 -3.20
C SER A 142 11.98 8.70 -1.91
N GLY A 143 10.92 9.50 -1.64
CA GLY A 143 10.90 10.46 -0.53
C GLY A 143 10.47 9.90 0.83
N TYR A 144 9.88 8.71 0.91
CA TYR A 144 9.43 8.14 2.18
C TYR A 144 10.48 7.19 2.77
N PRO A 145 11.02 7.49 3.97
CA PRO A 145 12.05 6.65 4.61
C PRO A 145 11.62 5.20 4.80
N ASP A 146 10.34 4.98 5.10
CA ASP A 146 9.73 3.69 5.40
C ASP A 146 9.12 2.97 4.18
N CYS A 147 9.61 3.31 2.97
CA CYS A 147 9.28 2.62 1.71
C CYS A 147 10.52 2.03 1.01
N ARG A 148 11.70 2.14 1.61
CA ARG A 148 12.96 1.71 1.00
C ARG A 148 13.25 0.22 1.23
N PRO A 149 14.00 -0.45 0.34
CA PRO A 149 14.39 -1.86 0.51
C PRO A 149 15.04 -2.14 1.87
N GLU A 150 15.97 -1.27 2.31
CA GLU A 150 16.69 -1.46 3.59
C GLU A 150 15.76 -1.40 4.80
N PHE A 151 14.64 -0.65 4.71
CA PHE A 151 13.63 -0.63 5.74
C PHE A 151 12.88 -1.96 5.80
N ILE A 152 12.50 -2.54 4.66
CA ILE A 152 11.81 -3.83 4.58
C ILE A 152 12.69 -4.95 5.15
N GLU A 153 13.96 -5.02 4.74
CA GLU A 153 14.94 -6.00 5.27
C GLU A 153 15.12 -5.88 6.78
N ALA A 154 15.26 -4.65 7.29
CA ALA A 154 15.37 -4.42 8.72
C ALA A 154 14.10 -4.82 9.49
N PHE A 155 12.93 -4.63 8.89
CA PHE A 155 11.67 -5.04 9.49
C PHE A 155 11.51 -6.58 9.53
N GLU A 156 11.90 -7.30 8.49
CA GLU A 156 11.95 -8.77 8.51
C GLU A 156 12.83 -9.30 9.65
N HIS A 157 14.01 -8.71 9.82
CA HIS A 157 14.88 -9.08 10.92
C HIS A 157 14.26 -8.76 12.29
N LEU A 158 13.60 -7.61 12.44
CA LEU A 158 12.87 -7.27 13.65
C LEU A 158 11.75 -8.29 13.92
N ALA A 159 11.02 -8.69 12.90
CA ALA A 159 9.92 -9.65 13.03
C ALA A 159 10.40 -11.01 13.57
N ASP A 160 11.54 -11.51 13.12
CA ASP A 160 12.15 -12.74 13.62
C ASP A 160 12.56 -12.65 15.10
N LEU A 161 12.97 -11.46 15.55
CA LEU A 161 13.34 -11.23 16.96
C LEU A 161 12.11 -11.01 17.87
N ALA A 162 10.98 -10.57 17.30
CA ALA A 162 9.82 -10.08 18.03
C ALA A 162 8.66 -11.08 18.09
N THR A 163 8.71 -12.18 17.34
CA THR A 163 7.63 -13.18 17.28
C THR A 163 8.04 -14.49 17.98
N ALA A 164 7.03 -15.21 18.51
CA ALA A 164 7.27 -16.51 19.12
C ALA A 164 7.84 -17.50 18.09
N ALA A 165 7.34 -17.50 16.87
CA ALA A 165 7.81 -18.39 15.80
C ALA A 165 9.26 -18.11 15.41
N GLY A 166 9.66 -16.84 15.33
CA GLY A 166 11.04 -16.43 15.03
C GLY A 166 12.01 -16.82 16.14
N VAL A 167 11.67 -16.50 17.40
CA VAL A 167 12.52 -16.83 18.58
C VAL A 167 12.69 -18.34 18.77
N GLU A 168 11.68 -19.12 18.48
CA GLU A 168 11.74 -20.60 18.54
C GLU A 168 12.38 -21.23 17.29
N GLY A 169 12.76 -20.43 16.30
CA GLY A 169 13.36 -20.90 15.04
C GLY A 169 12.43 -21.80 14.20
N ARG A 170 11.11 -21.64 14.37
CA ARG A 170 10.11 -22.42 13.64
C ARG A 170 9.81 -21.86 12.26
N SER A 171 9.99 -20.56 12.08
CA SER A 171 9.77 -19.88 10.82
C SER A 171 10.39 -18.50 10.80
N HIS A 172 10.55 -17.95 9.61
CA HIS A 172 10.98 -16.59 9.36
C HIS A 172 9.84 -15.80 8.70
N MET A 173 9.63 -14.57 9.16
CA MET A 173 8.65 -13.67 8.56
C MET A 173 9.20 -13.12 7.25
N LYS A 174 8.37 -13.14 6.18
CA LYS A 174 8.68 -12.52 4.90
C LYS A 174 7.76 -11.32 4.65
N VAL A 175 8.36 -10.19 4.30
CA VAL A 175 7.63 -8.98 3.86
C VAL A 175 7.80 -8.81 2.36
N HIS A 176 6.77 -9.15 1.62
CA HIS A 176 6.74 -9.04 0.17
C HIS A 176 6.41 -7.61 -0.24
N ALA A 177 7.27 -7.01 -1.04
CA ALA A 177 7.09 -5.68 -1.63
C ALA A 177 7.18 -5.78 -3.16
N PRO A 178 6.21 -6.45 -3.84
CA PRO A 178 6.33 -6.83 -5.25
C PRO A 178 6.41 -5.64 -6.21
N LEU A 179 6.01 -4.43 -5.77
CA LEU A 179 6.03 -3.23 -6.60
C LEU A 179 7.27 -2.36 -6.40
N MET A 180 8.23 -2.80 -5.59
CA MET A 180 9.38 -2.00 -5.13
C MET A 180 10.14 -1.33 -6.28
N GLU A 181 10.37 -2.05 -7.37
CA GLU A 181 11.17 -1.63 -8.52
C GLU A 181 10.33 -1.31 -9.77
N MET A 182 9.00 -1.31 -9.65
CA MET A 182 8.10 -1.09 -10.78
C MET A 182 7.77 0.39 -10.96
N SER A 183 7.74 0.85 -12.20
CA SER A 183 7.13 2.13 -12.57
C SER A 183 5.60 2.08 -12.38
N LYS A 184 4.95 3.25 -12.29
CA LYS A 184 3.49 3.32 -12.16
C LYS A 184 2.77 2.71 -13.37
N ALA A 185 3.36 2.83 -14.55
CA ALA A 185 2.83 2.20 -15.76
C ALA A 185 2.87 0.67 -15.69
N GLU A 186 3.98 0.09 -15.23
CA GLU A 186 4.11 -1.36 -15.05
C GLU A 186 3.11 -1.88 -14.01
N ILE A 187 2.90 -1.16 -12.90
CA ILE A 187 1.91 -1.50 -11.88
C ILE A 187 0.48 -1.51 -12.48
N VAL A 188 0.13 -0.52 -13.30
CA VAL A 188 -1.17 -0.44 -13.98
C VAL A 188 -1.36 -1.59 -14.96
N ILE A 189 -0.34 -1.92 -15.76
CA ILE A 189 -0.36 -3.04 -16.71
C ILE A 189 -0.56 -4.36 -15.97
N GLU A 190 0.23 -4.62 -14.94
CA GLU A 190 0.14 -5.84 -14.15
C GLU A 190 -1.22 -6.00 -13.48
N GLY A 191 -1.68 -4.97 -12.76
CA GLY A 191 -2.97 -5.05 -12.08
C GLY A 191 -4.14 -5.21 -13.05
N THR A 192 -4.08 -4.58 -14.23
CA THR A 192 -5.08 -4.79 -15.29
C THR A 192 -5.07 -6.24 -15.79
N ALA A 193 -3.89 -6.81 -16.01
CA ALA A 193 -3.74 -8.21 -16.41
C ALA A 193 -4.26 -9.19 -15.34
N LEU A 194 -4.13 -8.82 -14.05
CA LEU A 194 -4.64 -9.57 -12.90
C LEU A 194 -6.13 -9.31 -12.62
N GLY A 195 -6.80 -8.47 -13.42
CA GLY A 195 -8.24 -8.23 -13.30
C GLY A 195 -8.62 -7.21 -12.20
N VAL A 196 -7.71 -6.36 -11.77
CA VAL A 196 -8.02 -5.29 -10.82
C VAL A 196 -8.98 -4.28 -11.45
N ASP A 197 -10.13 -4.07 -10.80
CA ASP A 197 -11.06 -3.00 -11.15
C ASP A 197 -10.59 -1.67 -10.52
N TYR A 198 -9.78 -0.92 -11.24
CA TYR A 198 -9.26 0.35 -10.79
C TYR A 198 -10.33 1.45 -10.62
N SER A 199 -11.55 1.27 -11.10
CA SER A 199 -12.65 2.20 -10.84
C SER A 199 -13.08 2.20 -9.36
N ARG A 200 -12.77 1.13 -8.63
CA ARG A 200 -13.02 0.98 -7.19
C ARG A 200 -11.93 1.53 -6.32
N THR A 201 -10.79 1.97 -6.90
CA THR A 201 -9.64 2.44 -6.13
C THR A 201 -9.60 3.95 -6.01
N VAL A 202 -9.08 4.46 -4.89
CA VAL A 202 -8.89 5.90 -4.64
C VAL A 202 -7.44 6.14 -4.22
N SER A 203 -6.70 6.90 -5.03
CA SER A 203 -5.30 7.27 -4.75
C SER A 203 -5.17 8.74 -4.30
N CYS A 204 -6.22 9.54 -4.44
CA CYS A 204 -6.20 10.97 -4.16
C CYS A 204 -6.02 11.25 -2.66
N TYR A 205 -5.07 12.14 -2.32
CA TYR A 205 -4.85 12.60 -0.94
C TYR A 205 -5.91 13.58 -0.43
N ASP A 206 -6.68 14.19 -1.34
CA ASP A 206 -7.66 15.22 -1.01
C ASP A 206 -8.84 15.15 -1.99
N PRO A 207 -9.63 14.03 -1.94
CA PRO A 207 -10.84 13.87 -2.73
C PRO A 207 -11.94 14.82 -2.22
N ASP A 208 -12.90 15.14 -3.08
CA ASP A 208 -14.08 15.91 -2.66
C ASP A 208 -15.02 15.08 -1.76
N SER A 209 -16.09 15.71 -1.25
CA SER A 209 -17.09 15.07 -0.38
C SER A 209 -17.82 13.90 -1.04
N HIS A 210 -17.78 13.80 -2.36
CA HIS A 210 -18.38 12.72 -3.16
C HIS A 210 -17.37 11.65 -3.57
N GLY A 211 -16.09 11.82 -3.17
CA GLY A 211 -14.99 10.90 -3.47
C GLY A 211 -14.37 11.09 -4.85
N ALA A 212 -14.66 12.19 -5.56
CA ALA A 212 -13.97 12.50 -6.81
C ALA A 212 -12.54 12.99 -6.51
N ALA A 213 -11.58 12.52 -7.29
CA ALA A 213 -10.18 12.84 -7.12
C ALA A 213 -9.87 14.28 -7.53
N CYS A 214 -8.99 14.97 -6.82
CA CYS A 214 -8.70 16.40 -7.03
C CYS A 214 -7.92 16.71 -8.33
N ALA A 215 -7.38 15.72 -9.02
CA ALA A 215 -6.54 15.83 -10.22
C ALA A 215 -5.15 16.50 -10.04
N HIS A 216 -4.88 17.18 -8.94
CA HIS A 216 -3.72 18.06 -8.75
C HIS A 216 -2.77 17.67 -7.61
N CYS A 217 -3.13 16.73 -6.71
CA CYS A 217 -2.17 16.23 -5.75
C CYS A 217 -1.20 15.23 -6.43
N GLU A 218 -0.05 15.03 -5.82
CA GLU A 218 1.01 14.19 -6.38
C GLU A 218 0.52 12.77 -6.72
N ALA A 219 -0.28 12.15 -5.84
CA ALA A 219 -0.84 10.82 -6.10
C ALA A 219 -1.78 10.81 -7.33
N CYS A 220 -2.55 11.88 -7.58
CA CYS A 220 -3.35 12.00 -8.79
C CYS A 220 -2.48 12.14 -10.04
N LEU A 221 -1.43 12.94 -9.97
CA LEU A 221 -0.52 13.16 -11.10
C LEU A 221 0.25 11.88 -11.44
N LEU A 222 0.77 11.17 -10.44
CA LEU A 222 1.44 9.87 -10.62
C LEU A 222 0.49 8.83 -11.22
N ARG A 223 -0.73 8.74 -10.71
CA ARG A 223 -1.74 7.83 -11.24
C ARG A 223 -2.05 8.12 -12.70
N ARG A 224 -2.37 9.35 -13.04
CA ARG A 224 -2.70 9.76 -14.43
C ARG A 224 -1.55 9.46 -15.38
N ARG A 225 -0.33 9.83 -15.00
CA ARG A 225 0.88 9.51 -15.79
C ARG A 225 1.04 8.00 -15.98
N GLY A 226 0.87 7.20 -14.93
CA GLY A 226 0.98 5.75 -15.02
C GLY A 226 -0.03 5.13 -16.00
N PHE A 227 -1.29 5.56 -15.98
CA PHE A 227 -2.30 5.12 -16.93
C PHE A 227 -2.01 5.58 -18.37
N GLU A 228 -1.56 6.82 -18.55
CA GLU A 228 -1.18 7.39 -19.86
C GLU A 228 0.00 6.62 -20.46
N GLU A 229 1.08 6.40 -19.70
CA GLU A 229 2.26 5.64 -20.12
C GLU A 229 1.95 4.15 -20.38
N ALA A 230 1.00 3.58 -19.64
CA ALA A 230 0.50 2.22 -19.86
C ALA A 230 -0.39 2.11 -21.11
N GLY A 231 -0.87 3.22 -21.69
CA GLY A 231 -1.82 3.22 -22.79
C GLY A 231 -3.21 2.70 -22.40
N ILE A 232 -3.57 2.77 -21.11
CA ILE A 232 -4.84 2.30 -20.54
C ILE A 232 -5.63 3.52 -20.07
N ALA A 233 -6.95 3.54 -20.33
CA ALA A 233 -7.80 4.63 -19.84
C ALA A 233 -7.92 4.60 -18.31
N ASP A 234 -7.65 5.72 -17.63
CA ASP A 234 -7.86 5.84 -16.17
C ASP A 234 -9.36 5.94 -15.86
N PRO A 235 -9.93 4.97 -15.13
CA PRO A 235 -11.37 4.97 -14.82
C PRO A 235 -11.71 5.91 -13.64
N THR A 236 -10.75 6.65 -13.09
CA THR A 236 -10.96 7.54 -11.95
C THR A 236 -11.86 8.71 -12.31
N ARG A 237 -12.85 8.98 -11.45
CA ARG A 237 -13.63 10.21 -11.54
C ARG A 237 -12.84 11.37 -10.94
N TYR A 238 -12.47 12.34 -11.74
CA TYR A 238 -11.81 13.57 -11.32
C TYR A 238 -12.80 14.71 -11.17
N ALA A 239 -12.63 15.55 -10.14
CA ALA A 239 -13.42 16.74 -9.93
C ALA A 239 -13.05 17.81 -10.97
N GLY A 240 -14.03 18.30 -11.73
CA GLY A 240 -13.82 19.37 -12.71
C GLY A 240 -13.24 18.95 -14.07
N LEU A 241 -13.14 17.65 -14.34
CA LEU A 241 -12.80 17.10 -15.65
C LEU A 241 -14.00 16.41 -16.28
#